data_4bfde7698106715ae0238ad971eecdcb
#
_entry.id   4bfde7698106715ae0238ad971eecdcb
#
_cell.length_a   1.000
_cell.length_b   1.000
_cell.length_c   1.000
_cell.angle_alpha   90.00
_cell.angle_beta   90.00
_cell.angle_gamma   90.00
#
_symmetry.space_group_name_H-M   'P 1'
#
loop_
_entity.id
_entity.type
_entity.pdbx_description
1 polymer ?
#
loop_
_entity_poly.entity_id
_entity_poly.type
_entity_poly.pdbx_seq_one_letter_code
_entity_poly.pdbx_strand_id
1 'polypeptide(L)'
;PIVFDFADPLKIDRQSRLPAAPEIEPIEVARAQSPEGDAKLGDIDSLFNIAESKPSVDVSEGFYGLNTNDLPRAWVLQAGSFEAKEKAEVLMQRLRKSGFKAFVKTAIIESTTFYRVYVGPKADKRRAIAEKAKIDSNFATDAIVLQYVP
;
A
#
# COMPACT_ATOMS: atom_id res chain seq x y z
N PRO A 1 18.02 -60.69 -15.98
CA PRO A 1 17.33 -60.06 -14.89
C PRO A 1 18.14 -58.82 -14.43
N ILE A 2 17.56 -57.67 -14.59
CA ILE A 2 18.16 -56.42 -14.15
C ILE A 2 17.90 -56.31 -12.67
N VAL A 3 18.95 -56.50 -11.87
CA VAL A 3 18.91 -56.26 -10.44
C VAL A 3 19.06 -54.76 -10.24
N PHE A 4 17.99 -54.07 -9.91
CA PHE A 4 18.07 -52.72 -9.40
C PHE A 4 18.54 -52.79 -7.95
N ASP A 5 19.81 -52.49 -7.75
CA ASP A 5 20.36 -52.26 -6.43
C ASP A 5 19.83 -50.90 -5.94
N PHE A 6 18.82 -50.97 -5.09
CA PHE A 6 18.27 -49.83 -4.39
C PHE A 6 19.21 -49.45 -3.26
N ALA A 7 20.32 -48.78 -3.60
CA ALA A 7 21.16 -48.16 -2.60
C ALA A 7 20.38 -47.05 -1.91
N ASP A 8 20.19 -47.25 -0.65
CA ASP A 8 19.47 -46.41 0.31
C ASP A 8 19.84 -44.92 0.21
N PRO A 9 18.91 -44.01 -0.18
CA PRO A 9 19.21 -42.59 -0.25
C PRO A 9 19.03 -41.83 1.08
N LEU A 10 19.03 -42.55 2.21
CA LEU A 10 18.75 -41.95 3.52
C LEU A 10 19.96 -41.93 4.45
N LYS A 11 21.14 -41.62 3.94
CA LYS A 11 22.20 -41.03 4.77
C LYS A 11 22.13 -39.52 4.67
N ILE A 12 21.10 -38.95 5.26
CA ILE A 12 21.10 -37.54 5.63
C ILE A 12 22.14 -37.40 6.73
N ASP A 13 23.28 -36.90 6.33
CA ASP A 13 24.35 -36.52 7.26
C ASP A 13 23.82 -35.41 8.20
N ARG A 14 23.46 -35.83 9.41
CA ARG A 14 22.96 -34.94 10.48
C ARG A 14 24.05 -34.11 11.11
N GLN A 15 25.07 -33.77 10.37
CA GLN A 15 26.13 -32.87 10.84
C GLN A 15 26.17 -31.54 10.10
N SER A 16 25.07 -31.08 9.53
CA SER A 16 24.90 -29.67 9.25
C SER A 16 24.70 -28.95 10.58
N ARG A 17 25.80 -28.66 11.22
CA ARG A 17 25.91 -27.76 12.34
C ARG A 17 25.26 -26.45 11.93
N LEU A 18 24.07 -26.18 12.47
CA LEU A 18 23.44 -24.86 12.41
C LEU A 18 24.48 -23.86 12.90
N PRO A 19 24.74 -22.78 12.17
CA PRO A 19 25.56 -21.72 12.72
C PRO A 19 24.86 -21.24 13.99
N ALA A 20 25.61 -21.23 15.07
CA ALA A 20 25.14 -20.70 16.34
C ALA A 20 24.59 -19.29 16.10
N ALA A 21 23.38 -19.05 16.59
CA ALA A 21 22.80 -17.72 16.59
C ALA A 21 23.84 -16.76 17.22
N PRO A 22 24.03 -15.57 16.64
CA PRO A 22 24.90 -14.58 17.24
C PRO A 22 24.38 -14.31 18.65
N GLU A 23 25.22 -14.58 19.62
CA GLU A 23 24.99 -14.24 21.01
C GLU A 23 24.82 -12.71 21.06
N ILE A 24 23.59 -12.29 21.28
CA ILE A 24 23.27 -10.88 21.45
C ILE A 24 23.85 -10.51 22.81
N GLU A 25 25.00 -9.86 22.80
CA GLU A 25 25.51 -9.24 24.01
C GLU A 25 24.44 -8.29 24.56
N PRO A 26 24.13 -8.35 25.86
CA PRO A 26 23.20 -7.41 26.45
C PRO A 26 23.75 -6.01 26.24
N ILE A 27 23.06 -5.20 25.48
CA ILE A 27 23.35 -3.78 25.37
C ILE A 27 23.16 -3.25 26.77
N GLU A 28 24.29 -2.95 27.41
CA GLU A 28 24.33 -2.25 28.67
C GLU A 28 23.62 -0.92 28.41
N VAL A 29 22.38 -0.82 28.86
CA VAL A 29 21.63 0.43 28.81
C VAL A 29 22.39 1.37 29.72
N ALA A 30 23.21 2.22 29.11
CA ALA A 30 23.84 3.31 29.78
C ALA A 30 22.72 4.11 30.44
N ARG A 31 22.67 3.97 31.76
CA ARG A 31 21.78 4.71 32.63
C ARG A 31 22.02 6.18 32.37
N ALA A 32 21.16 6.80 31.59
CA ALA A 32 21.20 8.23 31.38
C ALA A 32 21.01 8.87 32.74
N GLN A 33 22.09 9.42 33.24
CA GLN A 33 22.05 10.31 34.37
C GLN A 33 21.23 11.51 33.95
N SER A 34 20.09 11.68 34.57
CA SER A 34 19.32 12.90 34.48
C SER A 34 20.23 14.04 34.94
N PRO A 35 20.45 15.06 34.13
CA PRO A 35 21.00 16.29 34.65
C PRO A 35 19.88 16.92 35.49
N GLU A 36 20.00 16.86 36.80
CA GLU A 36 19.37 17.82 37.70
C GLU A 36 19.94 19.20 37.36
N GLY A 37 19.35 19.83 36.36
CA GLY A 37 19.54 21.23 36.08
C GLY A 37 18.27 21.93 36.47
N ASP A 38 18.37 22.81 37.47
CA ASP A 38 17.35 23.76 37.87
C ASP A 38 16.66 24.36 36.66
N ALA A 39 15.52 23.82 36.29
CA ALA A 39 14.59 24.48 35.36
C ALA A 39 13.94 25.61 36.20
N LYS A 40 14.52 26.81 36.13
CA LYS A 40 13.85 28.04 36.48
C LYS A 40 12.44 28.02 35.85
N LEU A 41 11.42 28.05 36.69
CA LEU A 41 10.07 28.37 36.33
C LEU A 41 10.02 29.81 35.81
N GLY A 42 10.40 30.01 34.57
CA GLY A 42 10.37 31.29 33.88
C GLY A 42 9.90 31.01 32.45
N ASP A 43 8.82 31.65 32.10
CA ASP A 43 8.25 31.77 30.76
C ASP A 43 7.42 30.60 30.23
N ILE A 44 6.34 30.30 30.97
CA ILE A 44 5.20 29.63 30.39
C ILE A 44 4.58 30.47 29.24
N ASP A 45 4.77 31.77 29.27
CA ASP A 45 4.25 32.69 28.24
C ASP A 45 4.95 32.57 26.89
N SER A 46 6.19 32.09 26.83
CA SER A 46 6.84 31.85 25.53
C SER A 46 6.39 30.57 24.85
N LEU A 47 5.80 29.63 25.57
CA LEU A 47 5.23 28.42 24.97
C LEU A 47 3.89 28.68 24.27
N PHE A 48 3.18 29.75 24.64
CA PHE A 48 1.93 30.12 23.97
C PHE A 48 2.15 30.90 22.67
N ASN A 49 3.29 31.54 22.50
CA ASN A 49 3.62 32.26 21.26
C ASN A 49 4.11 31.37 20.11
N ILE A 50 4.40 30.09 20.37
CA ILE A 50 4.73 29.11 19.32
C ILE A 50 3.45 28.55 18.69
N ALA A 51 2.30 28.74 19.32
CA ALA A 51 1.02 28.23 18.83
C ALA A 51 0.38 29.09 17.72
N GLU A 52 0.95 30.25 17.38
CA GLU A 52 0.39 31.14 16.33
C GLU A 52 1.14 31.11 15.00
N SER A 53 2.27 30.44 14.90
CA SER A 53 2.70 29.98 13.59
C SER A 53 1.87 28.73 13.26
N LYS A 54 0.63 28.95 12.79
CA LYS A 54 -0.11 27.95 12.05
C LYS A 54 0.87 27.36 11.04
N PRO A 55 1.26 26.05 11.16
CA PRO A 55 1.62 25.39 9.94
C PRO A 55 0.38 25.53 9.09
N SER A 56 0.46 26.26 8.01
CA SER A 56 -0.48 26.15 6.91
C SER A 56 -0.28 24.76 6.32
N VAL A 57 -0.68 23.78 7.11
CA VAL A 57 -0.99 22.48 6.59
C VAL A 57 -2.18 22.77 5.71
N ASP A 58 -1.93 22.79 4.43
CA ASP A 58 -2.96 22.88 3.42
C ASP A 58 -3.83 21.62 3.61
N VAL A 59 -4.79 21.72 4.56
CA VAL A 59 -5.74 20.65 4.92
C VAL A 59 -6.75 20.47 3.79
N SER A 60 -6.63 21.29 2.72
CA SER A 60 -7.51 21.27 1.56
C SER A 60 -7.20 20.12 0.59
N GLU A 61 -6.07 19.45 0.72
CA GLU A 61 -5.77 18.28 -0.09
C GLU A 61 -6.12 16.98 0.63
N GLY A 62 -7.40 16.74 0.86
CA GLY A 62 -7.67 15.35 0.89
C GLY A 62 -8.60 14.71 1.83
N PHE A 63 -9.27 15.37 2.75
CA PHE A 63 -10.01 14.55 3.69
C PHE A 63 -11.50 14.50 3.47
N TYR A 64 -12.22 15.06 2.76
CA TYR A 64 -13.65 15.07 2.44
C TYR A 64 -14.04 16.36 1.70
N GLY A 65 -13.31 16.67 0.62
CA GLY A 65 -13.68 17.79 -0.23
C GLY A 65 -14.84 17.40 -1.13
N LEU A 66 -15.74 18.31 -1.35
CA LEU A 66 -16.68 18.24 -2.45
C LEU A 66 -15.96 18.60 -3.76
N ASN A 67 -16.39 18.01 -4.87
CA ASN A 67 -15.96 18.46 -6.18
C ASN A 67 -16.74 19.74 -6.57
N THR A 68 -16.44 20.32 -7.73
CA THR A 68 -17.12 21.52 -8.24
C THR A 68 -18.64 21.36 -8.39
N ASN A 69 -19.18 20.16 -8.26
CA ASN A 69 -20.61 19.83 -8.36
C ASN A 69 -21.21 19.44 -7.00
N ASP A 70 -20.61 19.85 -5.88
CA ASP A 70 -21.02 19.52 -4.51
C ASP A 70 -21.14 18.03 -4.20
N LEU A 71 -20.51 17.18 -5.01
CA LEU A 71 -20.45 15.75 -4.79
C LEU A 71 -19.17 15.38 -4.03
N PRO A 72 -19.22 14.39 -3.14
CA PRO A 72 -18.04 13.95 -2.41
C PRO A 72 -16.96 13.48 -3.38
N ARG A 73 -15.74 13.96 -3.19
CA ARG A 73 -14.60 13.50 -3.99
C ARG A 73 -14.40 12.01 -3.77
N ALA A 74 -14.34 11.27 -4.84
CA ALA A 74 -14.03 9.85 -4.82
C ALA A 74 -12.87 9.54 -5.75
N TRP A 75 -12.17 8.47 -5.47
CA TRP A 75 -10.99 8.03 -6.21
C TRP A 75 -11.21 6.64 -6.74
N VAL A 76 -10.81 6.40 -7.96
CA VAL A 76 -10.83 5.06 -8.58
C VAL A 76 -9.44 4.70 -9.05
N LEU A 77 -9.16 3.41 -9.08
CA LEU A 77 -7.95 2.86 -9.65
C LEU A 77 -8.29 2.27 -11.01
N GLN A 78 -7.60 2.71 -12.05
CA GLN A 78 -7.65 2.04 -13.34
C GLN A 78 -6.58 0.96 -13.36
N ALA A 79 -7.00 -0.30 -13.23
CA ALA A 79 -6.09 -1.45 -13.19
C ALA A 79 -5.60 -1.88 -14.57
N GLY A 80 -6.31 -1.52 -15.63
CA GLY A 80 -5.91 -1.84 -16.99
C GLY A 80 -6.88 -1.32 -18.03
N SER A 81 -6.42 -1.28 -19.28
CA SER A 81 -7.22 -0.96 -20.46
C SER A 81 -6.94 -2.01 -21.53
N PHE A 82 -7.99 -2.59 -22.09
CA PHE A 82 -7.92 -3.70 -23.03
C PHE A 82 -8.84 -3.45 -24.23
N GLU A 83 -8.42 -3.87 -25.40
CA GLU A 83 -9.29 -3.87 -26.59
C GLU A 83 -10.22 -5.09 -26.57
N ALA A 84 -9.78 -6.20 -26.00
CA ALA A 84 -10.59 -7.40 -25.87
C ALA A 84 -11.37 -7.38 -24.55
N LYS A 85 -12.69 -7.53 -24.65
CA LYS A 85 -13.61 -7.56 -23.52
C LYS A 85 -13.28 -8.69 -22.54
N GLU A 86 -12.96 -9.87 -23.09
CA GLU A 86 -12.65 -11.07 -22.31
C GLU A 86 -11.44 -10.87 -21.38
N LYS A 87 -10.42 -10.16 -21.85
CA LYS A 87 -9.22 -9.86 -21.03
C LYS A 87 -9.58 -8.93 -19.87
N ALA A 88 -10.39 -7.93 -20.11
CA ALA A 88 -10.88 -7.02 -19.07
C ALA A 88 -11.75 -7.77 -18.05
N GLU A 89 -12.62 -8.65 -18.48
CA GLU A 89 -13.48 -9.45 -17.59
C GLU A 89 -12.66 -10.42 -16.73
N VAL A 90 -11.66 -11.07 -17.31
CA VAL A 90 -10.76 -11.96 -16.56
C VAL A 90 -10.02 -11.19 -15.46
N LEU A 91 -9.47 -10.02 -15.76
CA LEU A 91 -8.81 -9.18 -14.74
C LEU A 91 -9.81 -8.73 -13.68
N MET A 92 -11.00 -8.26 -14.08
CA MET A 92 -12.06 -7.87 -13.15
C MET A 92 -12.43 -9.00 -12.20
N GLN A 93 -12.62 -10.23 -12.72
CA GLN A 93 -12.95 -11.38 -11.89
C GLN A 93 -11.85 -11.76 -10.92
N ARG A 94 -10.58 -11.68 -11.34
CA ARG A 94 -9.43 -11.92 -10.46
C ARG A 94 -9.38 -10.91 -9.33
N LEU A 95 -9.57 -9.64 -9.63
CA LEU A 95 -9.63 -8.57 -8.64
C LEU A 95 -10.79 -8.78 -7.64
N ARG A 96 -11.97 -9.16 -8.13
CA ARG A 96 -13.12 -9.46 -7.27
C ARG A 96 -12.89 -10.66 -6.36
N LYS A 97 -12.24 -11.71 -6.85
CA LYS A 97 -11.86 -12.88 -6.04
C LYS A 97 -10.88 -12.52 -4.93
N SER A 98 -10.06 -11.50 -5.14
CA SER A 98 -9.14 -10.96 -4.13
C SER A 98 -9.79 -9.93 -3.20
N GLY A 99 -11.11 -9.74 -3.27
CA GLY A 99 -11.88 -8.86 -2.40
C GLY A 99 -11.94 -7.39 -2.83
N PHE A 100 -11.46 -7.05 -4.02
CA PHE A 100 -11.55 -5.69 -4.55
C PHE A 100 -12.88 -5.45 -5.27
N LYS A 101 -13.44 -4.26 -5.13
CA LYS A 101 -14.63 -3.85 -5.89
C LYS A 101 -14.21 -3.42 -7.30
N ALA A 102 -14.18 -4.34 -8.24
CA ALA A 102 -13.79 -4.08 -9.61
C ALA A 102 -15.00 -4.03 -10.56
N PHE A 103 -14.95 -3.15 -11.55
CA PHE A 103 -15.93 -3.02 -12.61
C PHE A 103 -15.26 -2.63 -13.94
N VAL A 104 -15.94 -2.88 -15.05
CA VAL A 104 -15.45 -2.52 -16.37
C VAL A 104 -16.30 -1.38 -16.93
N LYS A 105 -15.65 -0.37 -17.50
CA LYS A 105 -16.29 0.68 -18.31
C LYS A 105 -15.75 0.62 -19.74
N THR A 106 -16.62 0.78 -20.70
CA THR A 106 -16.27 0.90 -22.11
C THR A 106 -15.90 2.36 -22.42
N ALA A 107 -14.82 2.57 -23.12
CA ALA A 107 -14.40 3.86 -23.64
C ALA A 107 -14.11 3.73 -25.14
N ILE A 108 -14.61 4.67 -25.93
CA ILE A 108 -14.34 4.72 -27.36
C ILE A 108 -13.34 5.84 -27.60
N ILE A 109 -12.19 5.50 -28.17
CA ILE A 109 -11.11 6.42 -28.48
C ILE A 109 -10.74 6.20 -29.94
N GLU A 110 -10.81 7.26 -30.75
CA GLU A 110 -10.47 7.21 -32.18
C GLU A 110 -11.09 6.03 -32.94
N SER A 111 -12.39 5.78 -32.69
CA SER A 111 -13.16 4.67 -33.24
C SER A 111 -12.79 3.27 -32.75
N THR A 112 -11.88 3.15 -31.83
CA THR A 112 -11.50 1.89 -31.16
C THR A 112 -12.17 1.78 -29.81
N THR A 113 -12.78 0.64 -29.53
CA THR A 113 -13.43 0.36 -28.26
C THR A 113 -12.44 -0.22 -27.26
N PHE A 114 -12.27 0.44 -26.13
CA PHE A 114 -11.45 -0.01 -25.02
C PHE A 114 -12.29 -0.40 -23.82
N TYR A 115 -11.94 -1.50 -23.19
CA TYR A 115 -12.54 -1.97 -21.94
C TYR A 115 -11.57 -1.67 -20.80
N ARG A 116 -11.95 -0.68 -19.98
CA ARG A 116 -11.12 -0.23 -18.86
C ARG A 116 -11.62 -0.86 -17.57
N VAL A 117 -10.70 -1.47 -16.83
CA VAL A 117 -10.98 -2.10 -15.54
C VAL A 117 -10.69 -1.10 -14.43
N TYR A 118 -11.69 -0.82 -13.61
CA TYR A 118 -11.61 0.10 -12.49
C TYR A 118 -11.83 -0.62 -11.16
N VAL A 119 -11.17 -0.13 -10.12
CA VAL A 119 -11.35 -0.58 -8.74
C VAL A 119 -11.77 0.61 -7.87
N GLY A 120 -12.77 0.44 -7.06
CA GLY A 120 -13.33 1.48 -6.20
C GLY A 120 -14.78 1.78 -6.54
N PRO A 121 -15.36 2.94 -6.26
CA PRO A 121 -14.73 4.18 -5.77
C PRO A 121 -14.32 4.17 -4.29
N LYS A 122 -13.33 4.99 -3.96
CA LYS A 122 -12.83 5.21 -2.60
C LYS A 122 -12.96 6.69 -2.25
N ALA A 123 -13.43 6.97 -1.04
CA ALA A 123 -13.54 8.35 -0.56
C ALA A 123 -12.17 8.96 -0.19
N ASP A 124 -11.17 8.12 0.09
CA ASP A 124 -9.86 8.54 0.55
C ASP A 124 -8.78 8.17 -0.48
N LYS A 125 -8.05 9.17 -0.94
CA LYS A 125 -6.91 9.04 -1.88
C LYS A 125 -5.81 8.14 -1.32
N ARG A 126 -5.52 8.23 -0.02
CA ARG A 126 -4.48 7.41 0.63
C ARG A 126 -4.84 5.92 0.59
N ARG A 127 -6.11 5.59 0.80
CA ARG A 127 -6.60 4.21 0.67
C ARG A 127 -6.52 3.73 -0.78
N ALA A 128 -6.81 4.58 -1.74
CA ALA A 128 -6.65 4.26 -3.14
C ALA A 128 -5.19 3.96 -3.49
N ILE A 129 -4.25 4.78 -3.03
CA ILE A 129 -2.81 4.58 -3.22
C ILE A 129 -2.33 3.27 -2.56
N ALA A 130 -2.78 2.97 -1.34
CA ALA A 130 -2.44 1.72 -0.65
C ALA A 130 -3.00 0.48 -1.38
N GLU A 131 -4.19 0.58 -1.95
CA GLU A 131 -4.75 -0.49 -2.78
C GLU A 131 -4.03 -0.63 -4.12
N LYS A 132 -3.61 0.49 -4.73
CA LYS A 132 -2.76 0.44 -5.94
C LYS A 132 -1.53 -0.44 -5.69
N ALA A 133 -0.78 -0.18 -4.63
CA ALA A 133 0.41 -0.96 -4.31
C ALA A 133 0.13 -2.46 -4.17
N LYS A 134 -1.00 -2.82 -3.55
CA LYS A 134 -1.44 -4.22 -3.43
C LYS A 134 -1.82 -4.85 -4.77
N ILE A 135 -2.50 -4.09 -5.62
CA ILE A 135 -2.94 -4.57 -6.94
C ILE A 135 -1.72 -4.76 -7.85
N ASP A 136 -0.82 -3.77 -7.88
CA ASP A 136 0.38 -3.84 -8.72
C ASP A 136 1.27 -5.03 -8.32
N SER A 137 1.43 -5.28 -7.02
CA SER A 137 2.22 -6.41 -6.52
C SER A 137 1.57 -7.77 -6.83
N ASN A 138 0.25 -7.88 -6.70
CA ASN A 138 -0.44 -9.17 -6.84
C ASN A 138 -0.79 -9.55 -8.28
N PHE A 139 -0.97 -8.56 -9.15
CA PHE A 139 -1.47 -8.77 -10.51
C PHE A 139 -0.48 -8.34 -11.59
N ALA A 140 0.70 -7.85 -11.20
CA ALA A 140 1.73 -7.31 -12.10
C ALA A 140 1.14 -6.27 -13.07
N THR A 141 0.27 -5.40 -12.55
CA THR A 141 -0.36 -4.29 -13.27
C THR A 141 0.26 -2.98 -12.82
N ASP A 142 0.15 -1.96 -13.65
CA ASP A 142 0.48 -0.58 -13.27
C ASP A 142 -0.83 0.22 -13.18
N ALA A 143 -1.47 0.13 -12.04
CA ALA A 143 -2.73 0.81 -11.80
C ALA A 143 -2.53 2.32 -11.69
N ILE A 144 -3.47 3.10 -12.19
CA ILE A 144 -3.46 4.56 -12.13
C ILE A 144 -4.55 5.04 -11.20
N VAL A 145 -4.21 5.97 -10.29
CA VAL A 145 -5.17 6.61 -9.40
C VAL A 145 -5.81 7.78 -10.13
N LEU A 146 -7.13 7.75 -10.29
CA LEU A 146 -7.91 8.79 -10.96
C LEU A 146 -8.99 9.32 -10.02
N GLN A 147 -9.33 10.60 -10.17
CA GLN A 147 -10.51 11.14 -9.51
C GLN A 147 -11.75 10.59 -10.20
N TYR A 148 -12.69 10.07 -9.42
CA TYR A 148 -13.95 9.58 -9.94
C TYR A 148 -14.87 10.75 -10.28
N VAL A 149 -15.30 10.80 -11.52
CA VAL A 149 -16.38 11.67 -12.00
C VAL A 149 -17.54 10.76 -12.35
N PRO A 150 -18.69 10.90 -11.65
CA PRO A 150 -19.86 10.05 -11.88
C PRO A 150 -20.47 10.22 -13.25
#